data_ffcd23a194a69af08f327640c3f3155a
#
_entry.id   ffcd23a194a69af08f327640c3f3155a
#
_cell.length_a   1.000
_cell.length_b   1.000
_cell.length_c   1.000
_cell.angle_alpha   90.00
_cell.angle_beta   90.00
_cell.angle_gamma   90.00
#
_symmetry.space_group_name_H-M   'P 1'
#
loop_
_entity.id
_entity.type
_entity.pdbx_description
1 polymer ?
#
loop_
_entity_poly.entity_id
_entity_poly.type
_entity_poly.pdbx_seq_one_letter_code
_entity_poly.pdbx_strand_id
1 'polypeptide(L)'
;MNELLATVAPGGAVLDLGCGAGTFLPDGASFAVVRVDLEPPGVHVANFVQADAAQLPFPASHFDAVFSNHSLEHFHDLAGALEEIGRVVKSSGSLYVSVPDSSTLTDWLYRWLARGGGHVNRFTSARDLASIIERTTKLKHVATRPLCTSFSFLNRRNRRARPPRRLWLFGGGTQTSLLLATYILRLLDRFLGTRLSFYGWALYFGNAPDRIDDGCWTNVCIRCGSGHPSDRLLRVLRFPPAYRCPACGTLNLFTDDKQ
;
A
#
# COMPACT_ATOMS: atom_id res chain seq x y z
N MET A 1 6.77 -4.35 -3.38
CA MET A 1 7.49 -3.17 -2.85
C MET A 1 8.95 -3.47 -2.58
N ASN A 2 9.29 -4.37 -1.66
CA ASN A 2 10.70 -4.71 -1.35
C ASN A 2 11.47 -5.20 -2.58
N GLU A 3 10.80 -5.82 -3.52
CA GLU A 3 11.37 -6.29 -4.78
C GLU A 3 11.91 -5.12 -5.62
N LEU A 4 11.17 -4.00 -5.67
CA LEU A 4 11.64 -2.79 -6.36
C LEU A 4 12.73 -2.05 -5.59
N LEU A 5 12.64 -1.99 -4.25
CA LEU A 5 13.71 -1.39 -3.45
C LEU A 5 15.05 -2.13 -3.63
N ALA A 6 14.99 -3.45 -3.86
CA ALA A 6 16.18 -4.25 -4.10
C ALA A 6 16.85 -3.96 -5.46
N THR A 7 16.17 -3.30 -6.41
CA THR A 7 16.74 -2.89 -7.70
C THR A 7 17.43 -1.52 -7.63
N VAL A 8 17.21 -0.76 -6.57
CA VAL A 8 17.86 0.55 -6.38
C VAL A 8 19.31 0.36 -5.96
N ALA A 9 20.23 0.89 -6.74
CA ALA A 9 21.66 0.82 -6.43
C ALA A 9 22.01 1.58 -5.13
N PRO A 10 23.10 1.19 -4.44
CA PRO A 10 23.62 1.98 -3.33
C PRO A 10 23.88 3.44 -3.75
N GLY A 11 23.44 4.40 -2.93
CA GLY A 11 23.51 5.82 -3.23
C GLY A 11 22.40 6.35 -4.16
N GLY A 12 21.51 5.48 -4.65
CA GLY A 12 20.35 5.87 -5.45
C GLY A 12 19.35 6.75 -4.71
N ALA A 13 18.46 7.42 -5.45
CA ALA A 13 17.43 8.30 -4.91
C ALA A 13 16.04 7.68 -5.07
N VAL A 14 15.28 7.67 -4.01
CA VAL A 14 13.90 7.12 -3.95
C VAL A 14 12.93 8.21 -3.50
N LEU A 15 11.81 8.35 -4.19
CA LEU A 15 10.72 9.24 -3.82
C LEU A 15 9.58 8.44 -3.16
N ASP A 16 9.16 8.86 -1.96
CA ASP A 16 7.94 8.43 -1.27
C ASP A 16 6.88 9.54 -1.45
N LEU A 17 5.99 9.38 -2.42
CA LEU A 17 5.02 10.38 -2.82
C LEU A 17 3.65 10.16 -2.16
N GLY A 18 3.18 11.14 -1.41
CA GLY A 18 2.03 11.02 -0.52
C GLY A 18 2.42 10.24 0.74
N CYS A 19 3.56 10.61 1.34
CA CYS A 19 4.20 9.85 2.41
C CYS A 19 3.44 9.85 3.73
N GLY A 20 2.50 10.78 3.93
CA GLY A 20 1.77 10.92 5.20
C GLY A 20 2.72 11.05 6.38
N ALA A 21 2.66 10.09 7.32
CA ALA A 21 3.55 10.05 8.49
C ALA A 21 4.95 9.47 8.19
N GLY A 22 5.31 9.23 6.94
CA GLY A 22 6.63 8.74 6.53
C GLY A 22 6.99 7.33 6.98
N THR A 23 5.98 6.49 7.25
CA THR A 23 6.19 5.16 7.84
C THR A 23 6.24 4.01 6.82
N PHE A 24 6.03 4.32 5.55
CA PHE A 24 5.94 3.31 4.49
C PHE A 24 7.30 2.78 4.06
N LEU A 25 8.24 3.68 3.76
CA LEU A 25 9.60 3.31 3.39
C LEU A 25 10.54 3.36 4.61
N PRO A 26 11.45 2.39 4.76
CA PRO A 26 12.40 2.37 5.87
C PRO A 26 13.45 3.47 5.76
N ASP A 27 13.87 4.01 6.90
CA ASP A 27 15.08 4.83 6.99
C ASP A 27 16.34 3.94 7.06
N GLY A 28 17.49 4.50 6.70
CA GLY A 28 18.78 3.82 6.87
C GLY A 28 19.09 2.75 5.82
N ALA A 29 18.38 2.76 4.70
CA ALA A 29 18.72 1.94 3.55
C ALA A 29 19.99 2.46 2.83
N SER A 30 20.53 1.65 1.93
CA SER A 30 21.68 2.04 1.09
C SER A 30 21.39 3.16 0.07
N PHE A 31 20.18 3.67 0.02
CA PHE A 31 19.69 4.74 -0.87
C PHE A 31 19.09 5.89 -0.06
N ALA A 32 19.01 7.07 -0.68
CA ALA A 32 18.37 8.24 -0.08
C ALA A 32 16.85 8.21 -0.34
N VAL A 33 16.03 8.40 0.71
CA VAL A 33 14.57 8.54 0.59
C VAL A 33 14.19 10.00 0.76
N VAL A 34 13.54 10.58 -0.25
CA VAL A 34 12.86 11.88 -0.17
C VAL A 34 11.36 11.62 0.00
N ARG A 35 10.75 12.28 0.96
CA ARG A 35 9.34 12.10 1.31
C ARG A 35 8.55 13.35 0.98
N VAL A 36 7.50 13.21 0.17
CA VAL A 36 6.67 14.33 -0.28
C VAL A 36 5.23 14.13 0.15
N ASP A 37 4.64 15.16 0.68
CA ASP A 37 3.20 15.26 0.90
C ASP A 37 2.72 16.72 0.73
N LEU A 38 1.43 16.90 0.43
CA LEU A 38 0.81 18.20 0.33
C LEU A 38 0.71 18.89 1.70
N GLU A 39 0.43 18.11 2.74
CA GLU A 39 0.32 18.58 4.11
C GLU A 39 1.53 18.16 4.95
N PRO A 40 2.07 19.04 5.80
CA PRO A 40 3.16 18.69 6.67
C PRO A 40 2.70 17.62 7.68
N PRO A 41 3.50 16.57 7.89
CA PRO A 41 3.17 15.53 8.86
C PRO A 41 3.18 16.10 10.29
N GLY A 42 2.25 15.66 11.14
CA GLY A 42 2.20 16.05 12.55
C GLY A 42 3.34 15.48 13.42
N VAL A 43 4.34 14.84 12.81
CA VAL A 43 5.52 14.24 13.43
C VAL A 43 6.74 14.56 12.60
N HIS A 44 7.93 14.45 13.21
CA HIS A 44 9.17 14.61 12.44
C HIS A 44 9.33 13.48 11.42
N VAL A 45 9.51 13.87 10.16
CA VAL A 45 9.77 12.95 9.02
C VAL A 45 11.07 13.38 8.35
N ALA A 46 12.03 12.47 8.29
CA ALA A 46 13.34 12.77 7.69
C ALA A 46 13.20 13.02 6.18
N ASN A 47 13.96 14.00 5.67
CA ASN A 47 13.99 14.38 4.25
C ASN A 47 12.60 14.70 3.67
N PHE A 48 11.75 15.35 4.47
CA PHE A 48 10.42 15.78 4.07
C PHE A 48 10.47 17.05 3.23
N VAL A 49 9.72 17.03 2.13
CA VAL A 49 9.49 18.19 1.26
C VAL A 49 7.99 18.36 1.10
N GLN A 50 7.47 19.54 1.47
CA GLN A 50 6.07 19.87 1.23
C GLN A 50 5.89 20.30 -0.22
N ALA A 51 5.10 19.55 -1.00
CA ALA A 51 4.78 19.91 -2.38
C ALA A 51 3.47 19.25 -2.85
N ASP A 52 2.86 19.84 -3.88
CA ASP A 52 1.80 19.19 -4.65
C ASP A 52 2.41 18.13 -5.56
N ALA A 53 1.77 16.95 -5.62
CA ALA A 53 2.19 15.86 -6.50
C ALA A 53 2.17 16.26 -7.99
N ALA A 54 1.32 17.23 -8.37
CA ALA A 54 1.24 17.77 -9.72
C ALA A 54 2.29 18.87 -10.01
N GLN A 55 3.12 19.26 -9.02
CA GLN A 55 4.15 20.30 -9.15
C GLN A 55 5.36 19.95 -8.27
N LEU A 56 6.08 18.91 -8.63
CA LEU A 56 7.21 18.41 -7.85
C LEU A 56 8.46 19.28 -8.02
N PRO A 57 9.11 19.75 -6.92
CA PRO A 57 10.26 20.66 -6.98
C PRO A 57 11.58 19.90 -7.24
N PHE A 58 11.56 18.92 -8.14
CA PHE A 58 12.72 18.10 -8.47
C PHE A 58 13.03 18.16 -9.96
N PRO A 59 14.30 18.02 -10.38
CA PRO A 59 14.65 17.94 -11.78
C PRO A 59 14.10 16.66 -12.45
N ALA A 60 14.00 16.69 -13.78
CA ALA A 60 13.65 15.51 -14.56
C ALA A 60 14.66 14.38 -14.37
N SER A 61 14.21 13.15 -14.44
CA SER A 61 15.07 11.93 -14.35
C SER A 61 15.96 11.90 -13.10
N HIS A 62 15.41 12.32 -11.95
CA HIS A 62 16.14 12.40 -10.69
C HIS A 62 16.09 11.09 -9.89
N PHE A 63 14.93 10.46 -9.80
CA PHE A 63 14.71 9.31 -8.93
C PHE A 63 14.92 7.97 -9.64
N ASP A 64 15.60 7.05 -8.96
CA ASP A 64 15.75 5.66 -9.39
C ASP A 64 14.47 4.86 -9.18
N ALA A 65 13.68 5.24 -8.15
CA ALA A 65 12.36 4.66 -7.91
C ALA A 65 11.40 5.69 -7.30
N VAL A 66 10.12 5.59 -7.67
CA VAL A 66 9.01 6.35 -7.08
C VAL A 66 8.02 5.37 -6.45
N PHE A 67 7.59 5.66 -5.24
CA PHE A 67 6.60 4.90 -4.50
C PHE A 67 5.42 5.80 -4.16
N SER A 68 4.20 5.37 -4.53
CA SER A 68 2.95 6.03 -4.13
C SER A 68 2.03 4.99 -3.53
N ASN A 69 1.95 5.00 -2.19
CA ASN A 69 1.24 3.97 -1.44
C ASN A 69 -0.07 4.52 -0.87
N HIS A 70 -1.18 4.17 -1.48
CA HIS A 70 -2.51 4.66 -1.09
C HIS A 70 -2.59 6.19 -1.06
N SER A 71 -2.14 6.81 -2.14
CA SER A 71 -2.06 8.27 -2.27
C SER A 71 -2.76 8.79 -3.52
N LEU A 72 -2.71 8.06 -4.66
CA LEU A 72 -3.32 8.50 -5.93
C LEU A 72 -4.83 8.77 -5.81
N GLU A 73 -5.51 8.06 -4.94
CA GLU A 73 -6.93 8.27 -4.66
C GLU A 73 -7.25 9.63 -4.04
N HIS A 74 -6.23 10.32 -3.50
CA HIS A 74 -6.36 11.62 -2.86
C HIS A 74 -5.90 12.79 -3.74
N PHE A 75 -5.22 12.56 -4.86
CA PHE A 75 -4.69 13.63 -5.70
C PHE A 75 -5.79 14.33 -6.48
N HIS A 76 -5.95 15.63 -6.29
CA HIS A 76 -6.96 16.43 -6.98
C HIS A 76 -6.66 16.53 -8.47
N ASP A 77 -5.41 16.74 -8.84
CA ASP A 77 -4.93 16.67 -10.22
C ASP A 77 -4.14 15.38 -10.45
N LEU A 78 -4.87 14.30 -10.71
CA LEU A 78 -4.25 12.99 -10.97
C LEU A 78 -3.43 13.00 -12.26
N ALA A 79 -3.88 13.72 -13.31
CA ALA A 79 -3.19 13.76 -14.58
C ALA A 79 -1.83 14.46 -14.43
N GLY A 80 -1.80 15.66 -13.84
CA GLY A 80 -0.58 16.39 -13.56
C GLY A 80 0.37 15.61 -12.64
N ALA A 81 -0.16 14.93 -11.61
CA ALA A 81 0.67 14.09 -10.74
C ALA A 81 1.33 12.92 -11.48
N LEU A 82 0.62 12.26 -12.41
CA LEU A 82 1.20 11.18 -13.22
C LEU A 82 2.23 11.71 -14.23
N GLU A 83 2.03 12.91 -14.79
CA GLU A 83 3.02 13.59 -15.65
C GLU A 83 4.29 13.93 -14.86
N GLU A 84 4.15 14.47 -13.67
CA GLU A 84 5.28 14.77 -12.78
C GLU A 84 6.01 13.51 -12.32
N ILE A 85 5.30 12.44 -11.97
CA ILE A 85 5.93 11.13 -11.69
C ILE A 85 6.77 10.68 -12.90
N GLY A 86 6.21 10.74 -14.11
CA GLY A 86 6.92 10.38 -15.35
C GLY A 86 8.12 11.27 -15.63
N ARG A 87 8.04 12.56 -15.28
CA ARG A 87 9.13 13.53 -15.46
C ARG A 87 10.29 13.29 -14.49
N VAL A 88 9.98 13.05 -13.21
CA VAL A 88 11.02 12.97 -12.17
C VAL A 88 11.67 11.59 -12.05
N VAL A 89 10.99 10.51 -12.48
CA VAL A 89 11.56 9.17 -12.50
C VAL A 89 12.52 9.02 -13.68
N LYS A 90 13.62 8.30 -13.49
CA LYS A 90 14.55 7.95 -14.58
C LYS A 90 13.88 7.00 -15.57
N SER A 91 14.25 7.06 -16.85
CA SER A 91 13.76 6.13 -17.87
C SER A 91 14.08 4.65 -17.57
N SER A 92 15.19 4.40 -16.86
CA SER A 92 15.56 3.09 -16.31
C SER A 92 15.04 2.86 -14.89
N GLY A 93 14.24 3.75 -14.38
CA GLY A 93 13.73 3.70 -13.00
C GLY A 93 12.52 2.80 -12.84
N SER A 94 12.00 2.77 -11.62
CA SER A 94 10.86 1.95 -11.21
C SER A 94 9.75 2.81 -10.62
N LEU A 95 8.50 2.35 -10.76
CA LEU A 95 7.35 2.96 -10.09
C LEU A 95 6.52 1.87 -9.40
N TYR A 96 6.22 2.11 -8.13
CA TYR A 96 5.24 1.35 -7.36
C TYR A 96 4.03 2.21 -7.05
N VAL A 97 2.86 1.70 -7.35
CA VAL A 97 1.59 2.33 -7.01
C VAL A 97 0.70 1.34 -6.30
N SER A 98 0.13 1.70 -5.17
CA SER A 98 -0.98 0.94 -4.60
C SER A 98 -2.20 1.82 -4.41
N VAL A 99 -3.37 1.27 -4.74
CA VAL A 99 -4.65 1.96 -4.64
C VAL A 99 -5.75 1.02 -4.14
N PRO A 100 -6.79 1.54 -3.46
CA PRO A 100 -7.98 0.76 -3.16
C PRO A 100 -8.81 0.53 -4.43
N ASP A 101 -9.47 -0.63 -4.49
CA ASP A 101 -10.57 -0.88 -5.42
C ASP A 101 -11.86 -0.31 -4.83
N SER A 102 -12.38 0.74 -5.46
CA SER A 102 -13.56 1.46 -4.96
C SER A 102 -14.86 0.65 -5.04
N SER A 103 -14.85 -0.52 -5.66
CA SER A 103 -15.98 -1.47 -5.71
C SER A 103 -16.01 -2.44 -4.53
N THR A 104 -14.95 -2.49 -3.71
CA THR A 104 -14.82 -3.45 -2.62
C THR A 104 -15.60 -3.08 -1.37
N LEU A 105 -15.99 -4.11 -0.59
CA LEU A 105 -16.58 -3.92 0.74
C LEU A 105 -15.65 -3.11 1.65
N THR A 106 -14.36 -3.36 1.58
CA THR A 106 -13.35 -2.70 2.43
C THR A 106 -13.28 -1.20 2.14
N ASP A 107 -13.22 -0.79 0.87
CA ASP A 107 -13.20 0.61 0.49
C ASP A 107 -14.54 1.31 0.81
N TRP A 108 -15.66 0.63 0.56
CA TRP A 108 -16.98 1.12 0.96
C TRP A 108 -17.03 1.39 2.47
N LEU A 109 -16.57 0.43 3.28
CA LEU A 109 -16.51 0.55 4.73
C LEU A 109 -15.58 1.69 5.17
N TYR A 110 -14.42 1.82 4.54
CA TYR A 110 -13.49 2.92 4.80
C TYR A 110 -14.14 4.28 4.53
N ARG A 111 -14.74 4.47 3.37
CA ARG A 111 -15.42 5.74 3.00
C ARG A 111 -16.60 6.06 3.90
N TRP A 112 -17.40 5.05 4.27
CA TRP A 112 -18.53 5.22 5.18
C TRP A 112 -18.06 5.63 6.59
N LEU A 113 -17.04 4.97 7.13
CA LEU A 113 -16.46 5.29 8.43
C LEU A 113 -15.72 6.64 8.42
N ALA A 114 -15.16 7.01 7.30
CA ALA A 114 -14.37 8.22 7.12
C ALA A 114 -15.18 9.43 6.64
N ARG A 115 -16.50 9.32 6.51
CA ARG A 115 -17.36 10.37 5.92
C ARG A 115 -16.82 10.87 4.57
N GLY A 116 -16.61 9.94 3.63
CA GLY A 116 -16.05 10.22 2.32
C GLY A 116 -14.57 9.87 2.15
N GLY A 117 -13.82 9.75 3.25
CA GLY A 117 -12.44 9.21 3.27
C GLY A 117 -11.38 10.05 2.59
N GLY A 118 -11.76 11.19 1.97
CA GLY A 118 -10.84 11.99 1.17
C GLY A 118 -10.49 11.38 -0.19
N HIS A 119 -11.12 10.26 -0.58
CA HIS A 119 -10.92 9.66 -1.91
C HIS A 119 -11.65 10.49 -2.96
N VAL A 120 -10.92 11.28 -3.73
CA VAL A 120 -11.44 12.05 -4.87
C VAL A 120 -11.42 11.22 -6.16
N ASN A 121 -10.42 10.34 -6.31
CA ASN A 121 -10.33 9.42 -7.43
C ASN A 121 -10.85 8.04 -7.03
N ARG A 122 -11.59 7.40 -7.96
CA ARG A 122 -12.16 6.06 -7.79
C ARG A 122 -11.60 5.13 -8.85
N PHE A 123 -10.90 4.09 -8.40
CA PHE A 123 -10.36 3.07 -9.27
C PHE A 123 -11.20 1.80 -9.15
N THR A 124 -11.69 1.28 -10.27
CA THR A 124 -12.52 0.06 -10.34
C THR A 124 -11.89 -1.01 -11.23
N SER A 125 -10.82 -0.66 -11.94
CA SER A 125 -10.11 -1.55 -12.86
C SER A 125 -8.60 -1.33 -12.76
N ALA A 126 -7.89 -2.35 -12.33
CA ALA A 126 -6.41 -2.31 -12.29
C ALA A 126 -5.80 -2.18 -13.69
N ARG A 127 -6.43 -2.80 -14.71
CA ARG A 127 -5.96 -2.75 -16.10
C ARG A 127 -6.05 -1.32 -16.65
N ASP A 128 -7.18 -0.64 -16.43
CA ASP A 128 -7.37 0.72 -16.94
C ASP A 128 -6.42 1.69 -16.27
N LEU A 129 -6.25 1.55 -14.95
CA LEU A 129 -5.27 2.34 -14.21
C LEU A 129 -3.84 2.07 -14.69
N ALA A 130 -3.46 0.81 -14.86
CA ALA A 130 -2.15 0.45 -15.40
C ALA A 130 -1.91 1.08 -16.77
N SER A 131 -2.90 1.03 -17.67
CA SER A 131 -2.81 1.62 -19.00
C SER A 131 -2.67 3.15 -18.98
N ILE A 132 -3.36 3.83 -18.05
CA ILE A 132 -3.23 5.28 -17.87
C ILE A 132 -1.83 5.62 -17.39
N ILE A 133 -1.34 4.95 -16.34
CA ILE A 133 -0.01 5.18 -15.78
C ILE A 133 1.07 4.92 -16.82
N GLU A 134 1.01 3.78 -17.55
CA GLU A 134 2.00 3.42 -18.56
C GLU A 134 2.07 4.46 -19.69
N ARG A 135 0.91 4.93 -20.18
CA ARG A 135 0.86 5.95 -21.24
C ARG A 135 1.42 7.29 -20.78
N THR A 136 1.16 7.70 -19.54
CA THR A 136 1.57 9.02 -19.03
C THR A 136 3.03 9.00 -18.60
N THR A 137 3.45 8.02 -17.79
CA THR A 137 4.81 7.95 -17.24
C THR A 137 5.83 7.38 -18.22
N LYS A 138 5.39 6.70 -19.30
CA LYS A 138 6.23 5.94 -20.26
C LYS A 138 6.96 4.74 -19.64
N LEU A 139 6.68 4.39 -18.38
CA LEU A 139 7.19 3.19 -17.75
C LEU A 139 6.30 2.00 -18.07
N LYS A 140 6.91 0.92 -18.56
CA LYS A 140 6.18 -0.30 -18.90
C LYS A 140 5.55 -0.95 -17.66
N HIS A 141 4.28 -1.32 -17.75
CA HIS A 141 3.63 -2.13 -16.70
C HIS A 141 4.25 -3.53 -16.65
N VAL A 142 4.61 -4.00 -15.46
CA VAL A 142 5.31 -5.27 -15.23
C VAL A 142 4.39 -6.28 -14.55
N ALA A 143 3.74 -5.88 -13.46
CA ALA A 143 2.89 -6.77 -12.67
C ALA A 143 1.81 -6.01 -11.90
N THR A 144 0.73 -6.73 -11.60
CA THR A 144 -0.31 -6.27 -10.67
C THR A 144 -0.55 -7.33 -9.62
N ARG A 145 -0.39 -6.97 -8.34
CA ARG A 145 -0.68 -7.84 -7.20
C ARG A 145 -2.00 -7.42 -6.54
N PRO A 146 -2.95 -8.33 -6.37
CA PRO A 146 -4.12 -8.09 -5.53
C PRO A 146 -3.71 -7.86 -4.06
N LEU A 147 -4.42 -6.97 -3.37
CA LEU A 147 -4.18 -6.66 -1.97
C LEU A 147 -5.37 -7.10 -1.12
N CYS A 148 -5.09 -7.89 -0.07
CA CYS A 148 -6.07 -8.22 0.96
C CYS A 148 -6.02 -7.22 2.10
N THR A 149 -7.19 -6.92 2.68
CA THR A 149 -7.28 -6.02 3.84
C THR A 149 -6.91 -6.73 5.14
N SER A 150 -6.36 -5.97 6.06
CA SER A 150 -6.22 -6.35 7.47
C SER A 150 -7.16 -5.59 8.39
N PHE A 151 -7.95 -4.64 7.84
CA PHE A 151 -8.67 -3.64 8.62
C PHE A 151 -7.78 -2.86 9.60
N SER A 152 -6.49 -2.76 9.33
CA SER A 152 -5.54 -2.07 10.21
C SER A 152 -5.90 -0.60 10.45
N PHE A 153 -6.60 0.05 9.50
CA PHE A 153 -7.13 1.40 9.67
C PHE A 153 -8.18 1.53 10.78
N LEU A 154 -8.79 0.42 11.24
CA LEU A 154 -9.74 0.37 12.34
C LEU A 154 -9.09 0.14 13.70
N ASN A 155 -7.80 -0.21 13.76
CA ASN A 155 -7.15 -0.51 15.02
C ASN A 155 -6.99 0.74 15.91
N ARG A 156 -6.88 0.53 17.23
CA ARG A 156 -6.81 1.63 18.21
C ARG A 156 -5.61 2.55 18.02
N ARG A 157 -4.48 2.04 17.50
CA ARG A 157 -3.28 2.86 17.23
C ARG A 157 -3.56 3.86 16.13
N ASN A 158 -4.13 3.42 15.01
CA ASN A 158 -4.45 4.29 13.88
C ASN A 158 -5.59 5.26 14.19
N ARG A 159 -6.45 4.92 15.17
CA ARG A 159 -7.53 5.81 15.64
C ARG A 159 -7.06 7.00 16.46
N ARG A 160 -5.96 6.85 17.23
CA ARG A 160 -5.44 7.95 18.04
C ARG A 160 -4.97 9.14 17.21
N ALA A 161 -4.58 8.90 15.97
CA ALA A 161 -4.17 9.92 15.02
C ALA A 161 -5.33 10.53 14.22
N ARG A 162 -6.58 10.04 14.38
CA ARG A 162 -7.74 10.46 13.58
C ARG A 162 -9.00 10.58 14.45
N PRO A 163 -9.95 11.51 14.13
CA PRO A 163 -11.16 11.71 14.93
C PRO A 163 -12.01 10.43 15.05
N PRO A 164 -12.77 10.28 16.17
CA PRO A 164 -13.57 9.08 16.41
C PRO A 164 -14.61 8.88 15.31
N ARG A 165 -14.64 7.67 14.76
CA ARG A 165 -15.56 7.23 13.73
C ARG A 165 -16.49 6.17 14.34
N ARG A 166 -17.55 5.78 13.65
CA ARG A 166 -18.59 4.82 14.12
C ARG A 166 -18.04 3.40 14.40
N LEU A 167 -17.00 3.29 15.21
CA LEU A 167 -16.20 2.08 15.42
C LEU A 167 -16.75 1.11 16.45
N TRP A 168 -17.79 1.49 17.17
CA TRP A 168 -18.48 0.59 18.10
C TRP A 168 -19.04 -0.67 17.41
N LEU A 169 -19.39 -0.60 16.10
CA LEU A 169 -19.82 -1.72 15.28
C LEU A 169 -18.78 -2.85 15.14
N PHE A 170 -17.50 -2.54 15.35
CA PHE A 170 -16.39 -3.49 15.19
C PHE A 170 -15.70 -3.78 16.54
N GLY A 171 -16.46 -3.93 17.63
CA GLY A 171 -15.92 -4.23 18.95
C GLY A 171 -14.92 -3.17 19.44
N GLY A 172 -15.10 -1.91 19.02
CA GLY A 172 -14.20 -0.81 19.37
C GLY A 172 -12.80 -0.92 18.75
N GLY A 173 -12.59 -1.74 17.72
CA GLY A 173 -11.30 -1.92 17.03
C GLY A 173 -10.24 -2.57 17.93
N THR A 174 -10.65 -3.51 18.78
CA THR A 174 -9.68 -4.30 19.56
C THR A 174 -8.91 -5.23 18.63
N GLN A 175 -7.70 -5.61 19.02
CA GLN A 175 -6.88 -6.51 18.21
C GLN A 175 -7.60 -7.85 17.97
N THR A 176 -8.26 -8.40 18.96
CA THR A 176 -8.98 -9.67 18.87
C THR A 176 -10.15 -9.58 17.89
N SER A 177 -10.97 -8.52 17.96
CA SER A 177 -12.12 -8.37 17.05
C SER A 177 -11.70 -8.22 15.60
N LEU A 178 -10.65 -7.45 15.33
CA LEU A 178 -10.11 -7.28 13.97
C LEU A 178 -9.47 -8.56 13.44
N LEU A 179 -8.77 -9.30 14.30
CA LEU A 179 -8.17 -10.59 13.96
C LEU A 179 -9.23 -11.61 13.56
N LEU A 180 -10.28 -11.75 14.36
CA LEU A 180 -11.39 -12.65 14.05
C LEU A 180 -12.14 -12.23 12.79
N ALA A 181 -12.49 -10.94 12.66
CA ALA A 181 -13.21 -10.43 11.48
C ALA A 181 -12.39 -10.68 10.19
N THR A 182 -11.10 -10.34 10.21
CA THR A 182 -10.21 -10.56 9.07
C THR A 182 -10.11 -12.05 8.71
N TYR A 183 -9.97 -12.92 9.70
CA TYR A 183 -9.87 -14.35 9.50
C TYR A 183 -11.17 -14.94 8.92
N ILE A 184 -12.32 -14.57 9.49
CA ILE A 184 -13.63 -15.04 9.01
C ILE A 184 -13.86 -14.61 7.55
N LEU A 185 -13.58 -13.35 7.19
CA LEU A 185 -13.76 -12.89 5.82
C LEU A 185 -12.87 -13.66 4.83
N ARG A 186 -11.64 -14.00 5.21
CA ARG A 186 -10.76 -14.80 4.37
C ARG A 186 -11.21 -16.25 4.24
N LEU A 187 -11.76 -16.83 5.30
CA LEU A 187 -12.39 -18.16 5.20
C LEU A 187 -13.60 -18.12 4.28
N LEU A 188 -14.44 -17.08 4.36
CA LEU A 188 -15.55 -16.91 3.43
C LEU A 188 -15.08 -16.78 1.98
N ASP A 189 -14.05 -15.97 1.73
CA ASP A 189 -13.46 -15.85 0.40
C ASP A 189 -12.96 -17.21 -0.11
N ARG A 190 -12.26 -17.96 0.75
CA ARG A 190 -11.71 -19.28 0.40
C ARG A 190 -12.79 -20.33 0.10
N PHE A 191 -13.84 -20.41 0.92
CA PHE A 191 -14.83 -21.49 0.81
C PHE A 191 -16.00 -21.15 -0.12
N LEU A 192 -16.34 -19.86 -0.26
CA LEU A 192 -17.49 -19.39 -1.04
C LEU A 192 -17.08 -18.69 -2.34
N GLY A 193 -15.76 -18.53 -2.59
CA GLY A 193 -15.27 -17.80 -3.76
C GLY A 193 -15.62 -16.31 -3.75
N THR A 194 -15.88 -15.72 -2.58
CA THR A 194 -16.17 -14.29 -2.44
C THR A 194 -14.88 -13.46 -2.45
N ARG A 195 -15.00 -12.15 -2.52
CA ARG A 195 -13.87 -11.20 -2.49
C ARG A 195 -14.02 -10.18 -1.36
N LEU A 196 -14.58 -10.58 -0.22
CA LEU A 196 -14.90 -9.71 0.91
C LEU A 196 -13.65 -9.15 1.61
N SER A 197 -12.56 -9.92 1.62
CA SER A 197 -11.29 -9.48 2.18
C SER A 197 -10.38 -8.79 1.14
N PHE A 198 -10.80 -8.67 -0.09
CA PHE A 198 -10.06 -7.93 -1.10
C PHE A 198 -10.17 -6.42 -0.84
N TYR A 199 -9.06 -5.70 -1.14
CA TYR A 199 -8.98 -4.27 -0.84
C TYR A 199 -8.65 -3.43 -2.07
N GLY A 200 -7.71 -3.87 -2.90
CA GLY A 200 -7.23 -3.11 -4.04
C GLY A 200 -6.04 -3.77 -4.71
N TRP A 201 -5.19 -2.97 -5.32
CA TRP A 201 -4.07 -3.47 -6.10
C TRP A 201 -2.77 -2.75 -5.77
N ALA A 202 -1.65 -3.47 -5.93
CA ALA A 202 -0.31 -2.92 -6.08
C ALA A 202 0.14 -3.14 -7.52
N LEU A 203 0.52 -2.05 -8.20
CA LEU A 203 0.97 -2.05 -9.58
C LEU A 203 2.46 -1.71 -9.63
N TYR A 204 3.18 -2.38 -10.50
CA TYR A 204 4.62 -2.30 -10.67
C TYR A 204 4.96 -1.90 -12.09
N PHE A 205 5.84 -0.91 -12.27
CA PHE A 205 6.24 -0.39 -13.57
C PHE A 205 7.76 -0.18 -13.67
N GLY A 206 8.28 -0.23 -14.90
CA GLY A 206 9.67 0.10 -15.22
C GLY A 206 10.64 -1.03 -14.92
N ASN A 207 11.80 -0.70 -14.36
CA ASN A 207 12.82 -1.68 -14.03
C ASN A 207 12.42 -2.47 -12.78
N ALA A 208 11.95 -3.67 -12.98
CA ALA A 208 11.53 -4.56 -11.91
C ALA A 208 12.20 -5.93 -12.09
N PRO A 209 12.37 -6.71 -11.01
CA PRO A 209 12.88 -8.07 -11.12
C PRO A 209 12.05 -8.90 -12.10
N ASP A 210 12.68 -9.83 -12.82
CA ASP A 210 12.04 -10.70 -13.83
C ASP A 210 10.83 -11.49 -13.28
N ARG A 211 10.75 -11.66 -11.97
CA ARG A 211 9.64 -12.30 -11.29
C ARG A 211 9.20 -11.46 -10.09
N ILE A 212 8.18 -10.65 -10.29
CA ILE A 212 7.38 -10.15 -9.18
C ILE A 212 6.31 -11.21 -8.91
N ASP A 213 6.26 -11.68 -7.66
CA ASP A 213 5.14 -12.52 -7.21
C ASP A 213 3.85 -11.70 -7.30
N ASP A 214 2.98 -12.04 -8.26
CA ASP A 214 1.68 -11.40 -8.52
C ASP A 214 0.55 -12.04 -7.70
N GLY A 215 0.87 -13.07 -6.90
CA GLY A 215 -0.07 -13.73 -6.01
C GLY A 215 -0.67 -12.81 -4.96
N CYS A 216 -1.91 -13.08 -4.59
CA CYS A 216 -2.58 -12.39 -3.50
C CYS A 216 -2.07 -12.93 -2.15
N TRP A 217 -1.39 -12.10 -1.36
CA TRP A 217 -0.96 -12.49 -0.02
C TRP A 217 -2.10 -12.28 0.99
N THR A 218 -2.73 -13.37 1.39
CA THR A 218 -3.86 -13.31 2.33
C THR A 218 -3.42 -13.03 3.76
N ASN A 219 -2.15 -13.32 4.11
CA ASN A 219 -1.61 -13.12 5.45
C ASN A 219 -1.11 -11.68 5.64
N VAL A 220 -2.03 -10.75 5.83
CA VAL A 220 -1.75 -9.33 6.10
C VAL A 220 -1.91 -9.05 7.58
N CYS A 221 -0.90 -8.40 8.20
CA CYS A 221 -0.91 -8.15 9.64
C CYS A 221 -1.96 -7.12 10.04
N ILE A 222 -2.80 -7.46 11.02
CA ILE A 222 -3.86 -6.58 11.55
C ILE A 222 -3.34 -5.32 12.27
N ARG A 223 -2.06 -5.25 12.60
CA ARG A 223 -1.47 -4.10 13.28
C ARG A 223 -0.74 -3.17 12.33
N CYS A 224 0.20 -3.70 11.55
CA CYS A 224 1.07 -2.88 10.70
C CYS A 224 0.69 -2.91 9.22
N GLY A 225 -0.25 -3.78 8.79
CA GLY A 225 -0.67 -3.89 7.40
C GLY A 225 0.32 -4.63 6.49
N SER A 226 1.48 -5.10 7.00
CA SER A 226 2.45 -5.83 6.19
C SER A 226 1.88 -7.16 5.71
N GLY A 227 1.95 -7.41 4.41
CA GLY A 227 1.61 -8.68 3.80
C GLY A 227 2.79 -9.66 3.83
N HIS A 228 2.49 -10.95 3.93
CA HIS A 228 3.48 -12.01 3.94
C HIS A 228 3.00 -13.18 3.08
N PRO A 229 3.84 -13.72 2.19
CA PRO A 229 3.51 -14.93 1.44
C PRO A 229 3.46 -16.13 2.37
N SER A 230 2.56 -17.05 2.10
CA SER A 230 2.31 -18.22 2.96
C SER A 230 3.52 -19.14 3.09
N ASP A 231 4.28 -19.36 2.02
CA ASP A 231 5.49 -20.19 2.01
C ASP A 231 6.56 -19.67 2.98
N ARG A 232 6.69 -18.34 3.10
CA ARG A 232 7.59 -17.70 4.06
C ARG A 232 7.11 -17.90 5.49
N LEU A 233 5.81 -17.79 5.74
CA LEU A 233 5.24 -17.97 7.08
C LEU A 233 5.28 -19.43 7.53
N LEU A 234 5.04 -20.39 6.62
CA LEU A 234 5.12 -21.82 6.93
C LEU A 234 6.47 -22.22 7.51
N ARG A 235 7.56 -21.58 7.10
CA ARG A 235 8.91 -21.83 7.63
C ARG A 235 9.10 -21.36 9.09
N VAL A 236 8.29 -20.41 9.55
CA VAL A 236 8.38 -19.83 10.90
C VAL A 236 7.14 -20.14 11.76
N LEU A 237 6.20 -20.90 11.22
CA LEU A 237 4.96 -21.25 11.90
C LEU A 237 5.24 -22.33 12.95
N ARG A 238 5.14 -21.97 14.23
CA ARG A 238 5.35 -22.89 15.36
C ARG A 238 4.07 -23.61 15.77
N PHE A 239 2.93 -22.92 15.67
CA PHE A 239 1.62 -23.42 16.11
C PHE A 239 0.53 -22.96 15.15
N PRO A 240 0.16 -23.76 14.12
CA PRO A 240 -1.00 -23.46 13.30
C PRO A 240 -2.28 -23.41 14.17
N PRO A 241 -3.21 -22.49 13.93
CA PRO A 241 -3.29 -21.56 12.80
C PRO A 241 -2.74 -20.13 13.11
N ALA A 242 -1.78 -19.94 13.98
CA ALA A 242 -1.30 -18.64 14.39
C ALA A 242 0.17 -18.39 14.03
N TYR A 243 0.49 -17.16 13.63
CA TYR A 243 1.87 -16.71 13.41
C TYR A 243 2.13 -15.34 14.05
N ARG A 244 3.38 -15.05 14.36
CA ARG A 244 3.82 -13.70 14.72
C ARG A 244 4.29 -12.96 13.48
N CYS A 245 3.78 -11.75 13.26
CA CYS A 245 4.19 -10.92 12.14
C CYS A 245 5.71 -10.68 12.16
N PRO A 246 6.45 -11.01 11.10
CA PRO A 246 7.90 -10.78 11.03
C PRO A 246 8.29 -9.30 11.16
N ALA A 247 7.40 -8.36 10.78
CA ALA A 247 7.69 -6.94 10.82
C ALA A 247 7.43 -6.29 12.19
N CYS A 248 6.41 -6.73 12.95
CA CYS A 248 6.02 -6.05 14.19
C CYS A 248 5.75 -6.98 15.39
N GLY A 249 5.95 -8.29 15.26
CA GLY A 249 5.76 -9.29 16.32
C GLY A 249 4.31 -9.57 16.71
N THR A 250 3.33 -8.91 16.13
CA THR A 250 1.91 -9.07 16.47
C THR A 250 1.40 -10.45 16.07
N LEU A 251 0.60 -11.06 16.95
CA LEU A 251 -0.07 -12.34 16.67
C LEU A 251 -1.17 -12.15 15.62
N ASN A 252 -1.18 -13.03 14.63
CA ASN A 252 -2.18 -13.10 13.56
C ASN A 252 -2.62 -14.56 13.38
N LEU A 253 -3.79 -14.76 12.77
CA LEU A 253 -4.22 -16.08 12.33
C LEU A 253 -3.76 -16.31 10.89
N PHE A 254 -3.23 -17.51 10.67
CA PHE A 254 -2.71 -17.95 9.37
C PHE A 254 -3.84 -18.42 8.47
N THR A 255 -3.82 -17.96 7.23
CA THR A 255 -4.64 -18.49 6.13
C THR A 255 -3.71 -18.89 4.99
N ASP A 256 -3.95 -20.03 4.37
CA ASP A 256 -3.18 -20.44 3.20
C ASP A 256 -3.59 -19.64 1.98
N ASP A 257 -2.61 -19.17 1.20
CA ASP A 257 -2.85 -18.45 -0.07
C ASP A 257 -3.17 -19.42 -1.23
N LYS A 258 -2.95 -20.72 -1.02
CA LYS A 258 -3.27 -21.73 -2.05
C LYS A 258 -4.77 -21.82 -2.24
N GLN A 259 -5.23 -21.24 -3.32
CA GLN A 259 -6.54 -21.46 -3.93
C GLN A 259 -6.45 -22.61 -4.91
#